data_9acbbb1976efb064d2da6a79f9db27f2
#
_entry.id   9acbbb1976efb064d2da6a79f9db27f2
#
_cell.length_a   1.000
_cell.length_b   1.000
_cell.length_c   1.000
_cell.angle_alpha   90.00
_cell.angle_beta   90.00
_cell.angle_gamma   90.00
#
_symmetry.space_group_name_H-M   'P 1'
#
loop_
_entity.id
_entity.type
_entity.pdbx_description
1 polymer ?
#
loop_
_entity_poly.entity_id
_entity_poly.type
_entity_poly.pdbx_seq_one_letter_code
_entity_poly.pdbx_strand_id
1 'polypeptide(L)'
;TERLEACVPDKPVTTGAGLRGILQEWAIRHTQSELGHFFDNARVLFLNGQAGYRIAQAVSEHTENLMFADPYIDLGVPRLLSSLGQLETYTRLTAPLLFQPAAVATLTNLRRSPLYRLGEGLVKGSLNHAVENSHVIVGSMPDLADFRQKLLDGKSIIPSRVTEAALDWM
;
A
#
# COMPACT_ATOMS: atom_id res chain seq x y z
N THR A 1 -20.21 -4.21 -5.92
CA THR A 1 -20.84 -4.78 -7.14
C THR A 1 -22.34 -4.91 -6.93
N GLU A 2 -22.81 -5.54 -5.84
CA GLU A 2 -24.24 -5.76 -5.55
C GLU A 2 -25.13 -4.51 -5.67
N ARG A 3 -24.64 -3.33 -5.23
CA ARG A 3 -25.40 -2.07 -5.38
C ARG A 3 -25.55 -1.62 -6.84
N LEU A 4 -24.54 -1.89 -7.67
CA LEU A 4 -24.58 -1.54 -9.10
C LEU A 4 -25.43 -2.55 -9.88
N GLU A 5 -25.36 -3.83 -9.53
CA GLU A 5 -26.19 -4.90 -10.10
C GLU A 5 -27.69 -4.65 -9.84
N ALA A 6 -28.04 -4.12 -8.65
CA ALA A 6 -29.41 -3.73 -8.34
C ALA A 6 -29.94 -2.58 -9.20
N CYS A 7 -29.05 -1.72 -9.72
CA CYS A 7 -29.45 -0.59 -10.59
C CYS A 7 -29.62 -1.00 -12.07
N VAL A 8 -28.99 -2.12 -12.49
CA VAL A 8 -28.96 -2.57 -13.90
C VAL A 8 -29.08 -4.10 -13.95
N PRO A 9 -30.25 -4.66 -13.61
CA PRO A 9 -30.40 -6.11 -13.39
C PRO A 9 -30.15 -6.98 -14.63
N ASP A 10 -30.31 -6.42 -15.82
CA ASP A 10 -30.21 -7.18 -17.09
C ASP A 10 -28.86 -7.05 -17.80
N LYS A 11 -27.85 -6.44 -17.15
CA LYS A 11 -26.54 -6.23 -17.77
C LYS A 11 -25.41 -6.71 -16.87
N PRO A 12 -24.35 -7.33 -17.43
CA PRO A 12 -23.18 -7.67 -16.65
C PRO A 12 -22.49 -6.39 -16.13
N VAL A 13 -22.31 -6.30 -14.83
CA VAL A 13 -21.66 -5.16 -14.18
C VAL A 13 -20.27 -5.55 -13.72
N THR A 14 -19.27 -4.77 -14.09
CA THR A 14 -17.89 -4.93 -13.63
C THR A 14 -17.35 -3.61 -13.03
N THR A 15 -16.63 -3.71 -11.94
CA THR A 15 -15.90 -2.57 -11.34
C THR A 15 -14.58 -2.27 -12.06
N GLY A 16 -14.17 -3.11 -13.00
CA GLY A 16 -12.84 -3.04 -13.63
C GLY A 16 -11.68 -3.41 -12.70
N ALA A 17 -11.95 -3.90 -11.50
CA ALA A 17 -10.91 -4.22 -10.52
C ALA A 17 -9.93 -5.29 -11.04
N GLY A 18 -10.45 -6.32 -11.73
CA GLY A 18 -9.60 -7.35 -12.36
C GLY A 18 -8.70 -6.78 -13.45
N LEU A 19 -9.25 -5.94 -14.32
CA LEU A 19 -8.47 -5.29 -15.38
C LEU A 19 -7.38 -4.38 -14.80
N ARG A 20 -7.68 -3.64 -13.74
CA ARG A 20 -6.68 -2.82 -13.04
C ARG A 20 -5.52 -3.64 -12.53
N GLY A 21 -5.78 -4.78 -11.89
CA GLY A 21 -4.75 -5.68 -11.41
C GLY A 21 -3.83 -6.16 -12.54
N ILE A 22 -4.41 -6.57 -13.66
CA ILE A 22 -3.64 -7.01 -14.83
C ILE A 22 -2.76 -5.86 -15.38
N LEU A 23 -3.31 -4.65 -15.48
CA LEU A 23 -2.56 -3.48 -15.95
C LEU A 23 -1.43 -3.10 -14.99
N GLN A 24 -1.63 -3.22 -13.69
CA GLN A 24 -0.59 -2.99 -12.68
C GLN A 24 0.56 -4.01 -12.81
N GLU A 25 0.24 -5.30 -12.92
CA GLU A 25 1.26 -6.34 -13.14
C GLU A 25 2.03 -6.11 -14.45
N TRP A 26 1.31 -5.81 -15.52
CA TRP A 26 1.93 -5.53 -16.82
C TRP A 26 2.84 -4.31 -16.74
N ALA A 27 2.41 -3.22 -16.10
CA ALA A 27 3.23 -2.01 -15.94
C ALA A 27 4.53 -2.28 -15.19
N ILE A 28 4.52 -3.09 -14.13
CA ILE A 28 5.72 -3.47 -13.38
C ILE A 28 6.69 -4.28 -14.27
N ARG A 29 6.19 -5.31 -14.96
CA ARG A 29 7.02 -6.12 -15.85
C ARG A 29 7.58 -5.31 -17.02
N HIS A 30 6.77 -4.40 -17.56
CA HIS A 30 7.20 -3.49 -18.61
C HIS A 30 8.30 -2.53 -18.12
N THR A 31 8.13 -1.92 -16.95
CA THR A 31 9.15 -1.06 -16.32
C THR A 31 10.46 -1.82 -16.10
N GLN A 32 10.39 -3.05 -15.59
CA GLN A 32 11.57 -3.91 -15.41
C GLN A 32 12.29 -4.17 -16.73
N SER A 33 11.54 -4.43 -17.80
CA SER A 33 12.09 -4.69 -19.14
C SER A 33 12.71 -3.44 -19.76
N GLU A 34 12.03 -2.29 -19.70
CA GLU A 34 12.45 -1.05 -20.33
C GLU A 34 13.63 -0.37 -19.62
N LEU A 35 13.61 -0.36 -18.28
CA LEU A 35 14.65 0.27 -17.48
C LEU A 35 15.80 -0.68 -17.10
N GLY A 36 15.77 -1.91 -17.61
CA GLY A 36 16.80 -2.92 -17.42
C GLY A 36 17.11 -3.17 -15.94
N HIS A 37 16.52 -4.20 -15.37
CA HIS A 37 16.81 -4.63 -13.99
C HIS A 37 16.48 -3.62 -12.88
N PHE A 38 15.48 -2.74 -13.12
CA PHE A 38 15.10 -1.67 -12.19
C PHE A 38 14.75 -2.15 -10.77
N PHE A 39 14.06 -3.29 -10.67
CA PHE A 39 13.68 -3.87 -9.38
C PHE A 39 14.68 -4.86 -8.80
N ASP A 40 15.74 -5.22 -9.54
CA ASP A 40 16.72 -6.20 -9.07
C ASP A 40 17.41 -5.70 -7.79
N ASN A 41 17.29 -6.48 -6.72
CA ASN A 41 17.79 -6.10 -5.38
C ASN A 41 17.25 -4.76 -4.83
N ALA A 42 16.24 -4.16 -5.45
CA ALA A 42 15.62 -2.95 -4.94
C ALA A 42 14.93 -3.21 -3.59
N ARG A 43 15.11 -2.29 -2.64
CA ARG A 43 14.31 -2.27 -1.41
C ARG A 43 13.03 -1.52 -1.69
N VAL A 44 11.91 -2.23 -1.65
CA VAL A 44 10.59 -1.71 -2.01
C VAL A 44 9.69 -1.64 -0.79
N LEU A 45 9.23 -0.44 -0.46
CA LEU A 45 8.28 -0.20 0.63
C LEU A 45 6.88 0.01 0.06
N PHE A 46 5.95 -0.83 0.49
CA PHE A 46 4.53 -0.68 0.25
C PHE A 46 3.88 0.00 1.45
N LEU A 47 3.29 1.19 1.25
CA LEU A 47 2.52 1.86 2.30
C LEU A 47 1.17 1.17 2.52
N ASN A 48 0.57 0.64 1.45
CA ASN A 48 -0.63 -0.17 1.49
C ASN A 48 -0.48 -1.37 0.55
N GLY A 49 0.08 -2.44 1.06
CA GLY A 49 0.35 -3.67 0.31
C GLY A 49 -0.92 -4.42 -0.08
N GLN A 50 -1.97 -4.35 0.74
CA GLN A 50 -3.26 -4.98 0.40
C GLN A 50 -3.85 -4.34 -0.86
N ALA A 51 -3.86 -3.01 -0.98
CA ALA A 51 -4.34 -2.31 -2.16
C ALA A 51 -3.41 -2.49 -3.37
N GLY A 52 -2.10 -2.62 -3.13
CA GLY A 52 -1.06 -2.83 -4.14
C GLY A 52 -0.64 -4.29 -4.30
N TYR A 53 -1.44 -5.27 -3.89
CA TYR A 53 -1.04 -6.68 -3.85
C TYR A 53 -0.55 -7.22 -5.21
N ARG A 54 -1.20 -6.85 -6.30
CA ARG A 54 -0.77 -7.24 -7.65
C ARG A 54 0.57 -6.63 -8.05
N ILE A 55 0.82 -5.39 -7.65
CA ILE A 55 2.12 -4.75 -7.81
C ILE A 55 3.17 -5.50 -6.99
N ALA A 56 2.87 -5.80 -5.72
CA ALA A 56 3.78 -6.51 -4.83
C ALA A 56 4.12 -7.91 -5.34
N GLN A 57 3.15 -8.62 -5.91
CA GLN A 57 3.34 -9.92 -6.53
C GLN A 57 4.29 -9.84 -7.73
N ALA A 58 4.09 -8.88 -8.64
CA ALA A 58 4.95 -8.69 -9.80
C ALA A 58 6.38 -8.25 -9.39
N VAL A 59 6.51 -7.37 -8.41
CA VAL A 59 7.82 -6.92 -7.90
C VAL A 59 8.56 -8.06 -7.20
N SER A 60 7.86 -8.97 -6.51
CA SER A 60 8.48 -10.10 -5.82
C SER A 60 9.15 -11.12 -6.76
N GLU A 61 8.86 -11.06 -8.05
CA GLU A 61 9.56 -11.86 -9.07
C GLU A 61 11.01 -11.39 -9.26
N HIS A 62 11.36 -10.15 -8.82
CA HIS A 62 12.64 -9.50 -9.07
C HIS A 62 13.43 -9.18 -7.80
N THR A 63 12.77 -9.06 -6.65
CA THR A 63 13.43 -8.78 -5.37
C THR A 63 12.71 -9.41 -4.19
N GLU A 64 13.48 -9.88 -3.22
CA GLU A 64 12.98 -10.37 -1.93
C GLU A 64 12.91 -9.24 -0.87
N ASN A 65 13.48 -8.07 -1.17
CA ASN A 65 13.59 -6.95 -0.22
C ASN A 65 12.30 -6.12 -0.18
N LEU A 66 11.20 -6.76 0.20
CA LEU A 66 9.88 -6.14 0.32
C LEU A 66 9.58 -5.76 1.76
N MET A 67 9.00 -4.61 1.94
CA MET A 67 8.48 -4.13 3.23
C MET A 67 7.05 -3.63 3.05
N PHE A 68 6.16 -3.97 4.01
CA PHE A 68 4.75 -3.57 3.98
C PHE A 68 4.39 -2.88 5.28
N ALA A 69 3.85 -1.67 5.15
CA ALA A 69 3.46 -0.82 6.27
C ALA A 69 1.98 -0.97 6.67
N ASP A 70 1.27 -1.97 6.13
CA ASP A 70 -0.15 -2.19 6.39
C ASP A 70 -0.48 -2.24 7.89
N PRO A 71 0.25 -2.95 8.78
CA PRO A 71 -0.06 -2.95 10.21
C PRO A 71 0.05 -1.56 10.83
N TYR A 72 0.95 -0.73 10.31
CA TYR A 72 1.09 0.64 10.75
C TYR A 72 -0.08 1.50 10.26
N ILE A 73 -0.37 1.45 8.97
CA ILE A 73 -1.42 2.27 8.34
C ILE A 73 -2.80 1.87 8.88
N ASP A 74 -3.10 0.58 8.96
CA ASP A 74 -4.43 0.09 9.36
C ASP A 74 -4.66 0.15 10.87
N LEU A 75 -3.69 -0.33 11.64
CA LEU A 75 -3.84 -0.56 13.08
C LEU A 75 -2.96 0.35 13.95
N GLY A 76 -2.01 1.09 13.35
CA GLY A 76 -1.03 1.89 14.07
C GLY A 76 -0.02 1.06 14.86
N VAL A 77 0.18 -0.19 14.46
CA VAL A 77 1.16 -1.07 15.10
C VAL A 77 2.54 -0.82 14.50
N PRO A 78 3.60 -0.57 15.31
CA PRO A 78 4.95 -0.27 14.83
C PRO A 78 5.65 -1.53 14.29
N ARG A 79 5.03 -2.18 13.32
CA ARG A 79 5.54 -3.40 12.70
C ARG A 79 5.43 -3.31 11.19
N LEU A 80 6.53 -3.60 10.52
CA LEU A 80 6.57 -3.81 9.08
C LEU A 80 6.56 -5.31 8.80
N LEU A 81 5.88 -5.70 7.72
CA LEU A 81 5.93 -7.06 7.22
C LEU A 81 7.02 -7.13 6.16
N SER A 82 7.73 -8.25 6.08
CA SER A 82 8.92 -8.42 5.23
C SER A 82 8.72 -9.42 4.09
N SER A 83 7.50 -9.89 3.87
CA SER A 83 7.21 -10.82 2.78
C SER A 83 5.73 -10.81 2.38
N LEU A 84 5.45 -11.25 1.14
CA LEU A 84 4.07 -11.46 0.67
C LEU A 84 3.30 -12.45 1.55
N GLY A 85 3.91 -13.54 2.00
CA GLY A 85 3.25 -14.50 2.87
C GLY A 85 2.84 -13.91 4.23
N GLN A 86 3.63 -12.98 4.77
CA GLN A 86 3.24 -12.22 5.96
C GLN A 86 2.09 -11.27 5.68
N LEU A 87 2.10 -10.60 4.53
CA LEU A 87 1.00 -9.73 4.10
C LEU A 87 -0.31 -10.53 3.92
N GLU A 88 -0.26 -11.69 3.27
CA GLU A 88 -1.43 -12.56 3.11
C GLU A 88 -2.00 -13.02 4.46
N THR A 89 -1.11 -13.44 5.36
CA THR A 89 -1.50 -13.86 6.71
C THR A 89 -2.14 -12.69 7.47
N TYR A 90 -1.52 -11.52 7.41
CA TYR A 90 -2.04 -10.29 8.01
C TYR A 90 -3.42 -9.96 7.44
N THR A 91 -3.58 -9.93 6.12
CA THR A 91 -4.84 -9.65 5.44
C THR A 91 -5.93 -10.62 5.86
N ARG A 92 -5.62 -11.93 5.91
CA ARG A 92 -6.58 -12.96 6.33
C ARG A 92 -7.07 -12.75 7.76
N LEU A 93 -6.18 -12.34 8.66
CA LEU A 93 -6.52 -12.12 10.06
C LEU A 93 -7.27 -10.80 10.29
N THR A 94 -6.94 -9.76 9.54
CA THR A 94 -7.48 -8.42 9.75
C THR A 94 -8.71 -8.11 8.92
N ALA A 95 -8.91 -8.77 7.77
CA ALA A 95 -10.05 -8.53 6.90
C ALA A 95 -11.39 -8.61 7.63
N PRO A 96 -11.69 -9.64 8.45
CA PRO A 96 -12.95 -9.71 9.18
C PRO A 96 -13.18 -8.54 10.14
N LEU A 97 -12.08 -7.98 10.68
CA LEU A 97 -12.13 -6.85 11.62
C LEU A 97 -12.30 -5.52 10.89
N LEU A 98 -11.57 -5.33 9.78
CA LEU A 98 -11.58 -4.08 9.01
C LEU A 98 -12.88 -3.89 8.22
N PHE A 99 -13.60 -4.96 7.89
CA PHE A 99 -14.91 -4.88 7.24
C PHE A 99 -16.08 -4.71 8.22
N GLN A 100 -15.85 -4.79 9.53
CA GLN A 100 -16.89 -4.54 10.53
C GLN A 100 -16.90 -3.06 10.96
N PRO A 101 -18.01 -2.31 10.74
CA PRO A 101 -18.08 -0.89 11.10
C PRO A 101 -17.79 -0.62 12.59
N ALA A 102 -18.25 -1.52 13.47
CA ALA A 102 -18.01 -1.43 14.91
C ALA A 102 -16.52 -1.57 15.27
N ALA A 103 -15.80 -2.46 14.61
CA ALA A 103 -14.37 -2.65 14.83
C ALA A 103 -13.57 -1.44 14.33
N VAL A 104 -13.92 -0.90 13.18
CA VAL A 104 -13.31 0.32 12.62
C VAL A 104 -13.52 1.51 13.56
N ALA A 105 -14.74 1.68 14.12
CA ALA A 105 -15.03 2.72 15.11
C ALA A 105 -14.19 2.56 16.38
N THR A 106 -14.01 1.32 16.85
CA THR A 106 -13.18 1.02 18.03
C THR A 106 -11.71 1.33 17.77
N LEU A 107 -11.17 0.94 16.62
CA LEU A 107 -9.79 1.24 16.22
C LEU A 107 -9.55 2.75 16.08
N THR A 108 -10.52 3.48 15.53
CA THR A 108 -10.46 4.94 15.40
C THR A 108 -10.43 5.61 16.79
N ASN A 109 -11.21 5.11 17.73
CA ASN A 109 -11.20 5.61 19.10
C ASN A 109 -9.89 5.29 19.84
N LEU A 110 -9.33 4.10 19.63
CA LEU A 110 -8.02 3.73 20.18
C LEU A 110 -6.90 4.66 19.66
N ARG A 111 -6.93 5.00 18.38
CA ARG A 111 -5.97 5.96 17.77
C ARG A 111 -6.06 7.36 18.40
N ARG A 112 -7.22 7.76 18.90
CA ARG A 112 -7.42 9.04 19.60
C ARG A 112 -6.98 9.01 21.06
N SER A 113 -6.65 7.85 21.61
CA SER A 113 -6.27 7.71 23.01
C SER A 113 -4.90 8.36 23.29
N PRO A 114 -4.70 8.93 24.51
CA PRO A 114 -3.41 9.50 24.90
C PRO A 114 -2.26 8.47 24.87
N LEU A 115 -2.55 7.22 25.18
CA LEU A 115 -1.59 6.11 25.17
C LEU A 115 -1.06 5.83 23.76
N TYR A 116 -1.92 5.96 22.74
CA TYR A 116 -1.51 5.82 21.36
C TYR A 116 -0.55 6.93 20.94
N ARG A 117 -0.80 8.17 21.36
CA ARG A 117 0.07 9.32 21.07
C ARG A 117 1.47 9.18 21.66
N LEU A 118 1.62 8.54 22.81
CA LEU A 118 2.95 8.26 23.41
C LEU A 118 3.76 7.27 22.57
N GLY A 119 3.10 6.30 21.92
CA GLY A 119 3.73 5.34 21.00
C GLY A 119 4.02 5.92 19.61
N GLU A 120 3.31 6.96 19.20
CA GLU A 120 3.33 7.51 17.84
C GLU A 120 4.72 7.97 17.39
N GLY A 121 5.52 8.53 18.32
CA GLY A 121 6.88 8.97 18.03
C GLY A 121 7.82 7.82 17.67
N LEU A 122 7.76 6.70 18.38
CA LEU A 122 8.56 5.51 18.11
C LEU A 122 8.14 4.86 16.80
N VAL A 123 6.84 4.86 16.55
CA VAL A 123 6.19 4.26 15.39
C VAL A 123 6.53 5.04 14.13
N LYS A 124 6.43 6.38 14.16
CA LYS A 124 6.87 7.26 13.06
C LYS A 124 8.36 7.11 12.78
N GLY A 125 9.19 6.94 13.80
CA GLY A 125 10.62 6.70 13.63
C GLY A 125 10.91 5.43 12.81
N SER A 126 10.23 4.33 13.09
CA SER A 126 10.39 3.08 12.35
C SER A 126 9.96 3.19 10.88
N LEU A 127 8.83 3.86 10.61
CA LEU A 127 8.36 4.05 9.25
C LEU A 127 9.26 5.00 8.47
N ASN A 128 9.69 6.11 9.06
CA ASN A 128 10.62 7.04 8.43
C ASN A 128 11.94 6.34 8.08
N HIS A 129 12.45 5.50 8.98
CA HIS A 129 13.66 4.71 8.72
C HIS A 129 13.44 3.72 7.54
N ALA A 130 12.28 3.10 7.44
CA ALA A 130 11.93 2.24 6.31
C ALA A 130 11.87 3.05 5.00
N VAL A 131 11.27 4.25 5.03
CA VAL A 131 11.24 5.17 3.88
C VAL A 131 12.65 5.57 3.49
N GLU A 132 13.51 5.97 4.44
CA GLU A 132 14.90 6.36 4.18
C GLU A 132 15.71 5.25 3.50
N ASN A 133 15.51 4.00 3.93
CA ASN A 133 16.23 2.84 3.42
C ASN A 133 15.62 2.22 2.16
N SER A 134 14.45 2.63 1.70
CA SER A 134 13.85 2.12 0.47
C SER A 134 14.38 2.85 -0.76
N HIS A 135 14.43 2.14 -1.88
CA HIS A 135 14.73 2.70 -3.20
C HIS A 135 13.43 3.07 -3.93
N VAL A 136 12.41 2.25 -3.75
CA VAL A 136 11.10 2.40 -4.37
C VAL A 136 10.03 2.43 -3.29
N ILE A 137 9.06 3.33 -3.43
CA ILE A 137 7.90 3.45 -2.54
C ILE A 137 6.64 3.27 -3.37
N VAL A 138 5.79 2.35 -2.94
CA VAL A 138 4.48 2.08 -3.55
C VAL A 138 3.38 2.50 -2.57
N GLY A 139 2.51 3.41 -3.00
CA GLY A 139 1.44 3.88 -2.11
C GLY A 139 0.42 4.76 -2.81
N SER A 140 -0.60 5.18 -2.08
CA SER A 140 -1.54 6.18 -2.56
C SER A 140 -0.97 7.59 -2.37
N MET A 141 -1.41 8.55 -3.20
CA MET A 141 -0.95 9.94 -3.05
C MET A 141 -1.25 10.54 -1.67
N PRO A 142 -2.41 10.30 -1.04
CA PRO A 142 -2.64 10.75 0.33
C PRO A 142 -1.64 10.20 1.34
N ASP A 143 -1.27 8.90 1.24
CA ASP A 143 -0.29 8.30 2.16
C ASP A 143 1.10 8.90 1.96
N LEU A 144 1.46 9.23 0.71
CA LEU A 144 2.74 9.86 0.37
C LEU A 144 2.81 11.32 0.85
N ALA A 145 1.70 12.06 0.84
CA ALA A 145 1.63 13.45 1.29
C ALA A 145 1.93 13.62 2.79
N ASP A 146 1.78 12.57 3.59
CA ASP A 146 2.10 12.57 5.01
C ASP A 146 3.63 12.58 5.28
N PHE A 147 4.45 12.27 4.26
CA PHE A 147 5.90 12.32 4.37
C PHE A 147 6.47 13.68 3.97
N ARG A 148 7.52 14.07 4.65
CA ARG A 148 8.27 15.27 4.24
C ARG A 148 8.94 15.02 2.89
N GLN A 149 8.88 15.97 1.98
CA GLN A 149 9.48 15.88 0.66
C GLN A 149 10.94 15.41 0.70
N LYS A 150 11.72 15.90 1.65
CA LYS A 150 13.11 15.50 1.85
C LYS A 150 13.32 13.99 2.06
N LEU A 151 12.33 13.29 2.63
CA LEU A 151 12.41 11.83 2.82
C LEU A 151 12.17 11.07 1.50
N LEU A 152 11.52 11.70 0.55
CA LEU A 152 11.20 11.15 -0.76
C LEU A 152 12.23 11.48 -1.84
N ASP A 153 13.15 12.39 -1.54
CA ASP A 153 14.20 12.81 -2.48
C ASP A 153 15.06 11.62 -2.93
N GLY A 154 15.25 11.51 -4.24
CA GLY A 154 16.05 10.44 -4.86
C GLY A 154 15.40 9.07 -4.85
N LYS A 155 14.13 8.95 -4.53
CA LYS A 155 13.37 7.69 -4.53
C LYS A 155 12.44 7.60 -5.72
N SER A 156 12.22 6.40 -6.20
CA SER A 156 11.19 6.13 -7.20
C SER A 156 9.85 5.90 -6.53
N ILE A 157 8.82 6.56 -7.03
CA ILE A 157 7.47 6.48 -6.47
C ILE A 157 6.55 5.79 -7.48
N ILE A 158 5.85 4.76 -7.04
CA ILE A 158 4.84 4.06 -7.80
C ILE A 158 3.48 4.32 -7.14
N PRO A 159 2.66 5.24 -7.68
CA PRO A 159 1.36 5.48 -7.12
C PRO A 159 0.42 4.30 -7.42
N SER A 160 -0.25 3.80 -6.40
CA SER A 160 -1.24 2.73 -6.55
C SER A 160 -2.48 3.17 -7.34
N ARG A 161 -2.71 4.48 -7.41
CA ARG A 161 -3.75 5.13 -8.22
C ARG A 161 -3.26 6.49 -8.68
N VAL A 162 -3.35 6.75 -9.97
CA VAL A 162 -3.06 8.06 -10.57
C VAL A 162 -4.39 8.81 -10.73
N THR A 163 -4.44 10.02 -10.22
CA THR A 163 -5.53 10.99 -10.44
C THR A 163 -4.95 12.23 -11.11
N GLU A 164 -5.79 13.07 -11.69
CA GLU A 164 -5.32 14.36 -12.28
C GLU A 164 -4.55 15.18 -11.24
N ALA A 165 -5.07 15.29 -10.01
CA ALA A 165 -4.38 15.98 -8.93
C ALA A 165 -3.02 15.33 -8.55
N ALA A 166 -2.83 14.05 -8.82
CA ALA A 166 -1.57 13.37 -8.60
C ALA A 166 -0.52 13.72 -9.67
N LEU A 167 -0.96 14.01 -10.89
CA LEU A 167 -0.07 14.45 -11.98
C LEU A 167 0.47 15.87 -11.72
N ASP A 168 -0.34 16.75 -11.16
CA ASP A 168 0.07 18.12 -10.82
C ASP A 168 1.08 18.16 -9.65
N TRP A 169 1.13 17.08 -8.84
CA TRP A 169 2.06 16.98 -7.71
C TRP A 169 3.43 16.42 -8.11
N MET A 170 3.52 15.63 -9.18
CA MET A 170 4.77 15.04 -9.71
C MET A 170 5.52 16.00 -10.61
#